data_2685cd863fd04766aa6c2eb86f231e9d
#
_entry.id   2685cd863fd04766aa6c2eb86f231e9d
#
_cell.length_a   1.000
_cell.length_b   1.000
_cell.length_c   1.000
_cell.angle_alpha   90.00
_cell.angle_beta   90.00
_cell.angle_gamma   90.00
#
_symmetry.space_group_name_H-M   'P 1'
#
loop_
_entity.id
_entity.type
_entity.pdbx_description
1 polymer ?
#
loop_
_entity_poly.entity_id
_entity_poly.type
_entity_poly.pdbx_seq_one_letter_code
_entity_poly.pdbx_strand_id
1 'polypeptide(L)'
;PGHSSAASDVYKRQVIISIGESCLLGANSGLGIPLGDRCTIESGLYVTGSSKVQVIENGKVKETVKAMELAHKSDLLFIRNSITGSIECRDNRNVNELNEDLHDNN
;
A
#
# COMPACT_ATOMS: atom_id res chain seq x y z
N PRO A 1 -17.84 -31.50 4.06
CA PRO A 1 -19.15 -30.97 4.38
C PRO A 1 -19.12 -29.94 5.51
N GLY A 2 -18.90 -30.33 6.75
CA GLY A 2 -18.78 -29.38 7.84
C GLY A 2 -17.59 -28.44 7.68
N HIS A 3 -16.55 -28.92 7.06
CA HIS A 3 -15.38 -28.09 6.77
C HIS A 3 -15.71 -27.00 5.78
N SER A 4 -16.54 -27.31 4.79
CA SER A 4 -16.91 -26.33 3.79
C SER A 4 -17.64 -25.14 4.40
N SER A 5 -18.56 -25.40 5.32
CA SER A 5 -19.29 -24.32 5.98
C SER A 5 -18.37 -23.44 6.82
N ALA A 6 -17.48 -24.06 7.61
CA ALA A 6 -16.54 -23.31 8.43
C ALA A 6 -15.58 -22.51 7.55
N ALA A 7 -15.09 -23.13 6.48
CA ALA A 7 -14.21 -22.44 5.55
C ALA A 7 -14.92 -21.27 4.88
N SER A 8 -16.20 -21.45 4.53
CA SER A 8 -16.96 -20.37 3.92
C SER A 8 -17.13 -19.19 4.84
N ASP A 9 -17.39 -19.44 6.13
CA ASP A 9 -17.54 -18.36 7.10
C ASP A 9 -16.25 -17.59 7.29
N VAL A 10 -15.14 -18.30 7.40
CA VAL A 10 -13.80 -17.66 7.48
C VAL A 10 -13.54 -16.88 6.21
N TYR A 11 -13.81 -17.48 5.07
CA TYR A 11 -13.59 -16.85 3.78
C TYR A 11 -14.38 -15.55 3.63
N LYS A 12 -15.63 -15.55 4.08
CA LYS A 12 -16.46 -14.36 4.00
C LYS A 12 -15.93 -13.20 4.80
N ARG A 13 -15.15 -13.48 5.85
CA ARG A 13 -14.55 -12.44 6.69
C ARG A 13 -13.22 -11.98 6.18
N GLN A 14 -12.65 -12.72 5.24
CA GLN A 14 -11.34 -12.37 4.68
C GLN A 14 -11.49 -11.41 3.52
N VAL A 15 -10.53 -10.50 3.43
CA VAL A 15 -10.42 -9.63 2.27
C VAL A 15 -9.72 -10.45 1.18
N ILE A 16 -10.29 -10.44 0.00
CA ILE A 16 -9.63 -11.07 -1.15
C ILE A 16 -8.53 -10.13 -1.60
N ILE A 17 -7.30 -10.60 -1.44
CA ILE A 17 -6.14 -9.81 -1.83
C ILE A 17 -5.89 -10.01 -3.32
N SER A 18 -6.05 -8.94 -4.07
CA SER A 18 -5.74 -8.92 -5.48
C SER A 18 -4.73 -7.81 -5.74
N ILE A 19 -3.90 -8.00 -6.74
CA ILE A 19 -2.87 -7.06 -7.10
C ILE A 19 -3.04 -6.75 -8.57
N GLY A 20 -3.14 -5.47 -8.89
CA GLY A 20 -3.28 -5.02 -10.27
C GLY A 20 -1.98 -5.18 -11.04
N GLU A 21 -1.95 -4.58 -12.22
CA GLU A 21 -0.80 -4.68 -13.11
C GLU A 21 0.31 -3.71 -12.71
N SER A 22 1.54 -4.11 -13.01
CA SER A 22 2.73 -3.26 -12.83
C SER A 22 2.98 -2.84 -11.39
N CYS A 23 2.61 -3.69 -10.44
CA CYS A 23 2.90 -3.43 -9.03
C CYS A 23 4.27 -3.97 -8.65
N LEU A 24 4.93 -3.28 -7.73
CA LEU A 24 6.21 -3.71 -7.17
C LEU A 24 6.05 -3.96 -5.69
N LEU A 25 6.32 -5.18 -5.27
CA LEU A 25 6.32 -5.53 -3.86
C LEU A 25 7.77 -5.78 -3.44
N GLY A 26 8.28 -4.92 -2.57
CA GLY A 26 9.64 -5.06 -2.12
C GLY A 26 9.88 -6.38 -1.39
N ALA A 27 11.14 -6.77 -1.27
CA ALA A 27 11.51 -8.02 -0.59
C ALA A 27 11.03 -7.99 0.85
N ASN A 28 10.47 -9.12 1.32
CA ASN A 28 9.97 -9.25 2.69
C ASN A 28 8.86 -8.27 3.03
N SER A 29 8.13 -7.79 2.03
CA SER A 29 6.94 -6.99 2.29
C SER A 29 5.74 -7.91 2.47
N GLY A 30 4.70 -7.39 3.13
CA GLY A 30 3.47 -8.12 3.34
C GLY A 30 2.28 -7.23 3.00
N LEU A 31 1.22 -7.83 2.47
CA LEU A 31 0.08 -7.09 2.00
C LEU A 31 -1.21 -7.70 2.50
N GLY A 32 -2.02 -6.90 3.17
CA GLY A 32 -3.33 -7.31 3.68
C GLY A 32 -4.49 -6.54 3.05
N ILE A 33 -4.25 -5.82 1.96
CA ILE A 33 -5.30 -5.11 1.23
C ILE A 33 -5.12 -5.35 -0.27
N PRO A 34 -6.20 -5.31 -1.04
CA PRO A 34 -6.07 -5.38 -2.50
C PRO A 34 -5.51 -4.06 -3.05
N LEU A 35 -4.74 -4.15 -4.10
CA LEU A 35 -4.13 -2.99 -4.75
C LEU A 35 -4.66 -2.84 -6.17
N GLY A 36 -4.79 -1.60 -6.63
CA GLY A 36 -5.03 -1.32 -8.04
C GLY A 36 -3.73 -1.49 -8.83
N ASP A 37 -3.60 -0.74 -9.90
CA ASP A 37 -2.44 -0.85 -10.78
C ASP A 37 -1.31 0.09 -10.37
N ARG A 38 -0.10 -0.27 -10.70
CA ARG A 38 1.09 0.56 -10.54
C ARG A 38 1.32 1.02 -9.09
N CYS A 39 1.08 0.12 -8.15
CA CYS A 39 1.35 0.37 -6.74
C CYS A 39 2.69 -0.21 -6.35
N THR A 40 3.34 0.40 -5.38
CA THR A 40 4.64 -0.04 -4.89
C THR A 40 4.61 -0.15 -3.37
N ILE A 41 5.16 -1.22 -2.82
CA ILE A 41 5.35 -1.38 -1.39
C ILE A 41 6.83 -1.53 -1.12
N GLU A 42 7.33 -0.70 -0.20
CA GLU A 42 8.74 -0.73 0.19
C GLU A 42 9.13 -2.08 0.79
N SER A 43 10.38 -2.46 0.60
CA SER A 43 10.92 -3.69 1.18
C SER A 43 10.77 -3.69 2.70
N GLY A 44 10.38 -4.82 3.23
CA GLY A 44 10.23 -4.99 4.67
C GLY A 44 9.01 -4.35 5.28
N LEU A 45 8.15 -3.73 4.49
CA LEU A 45 6.96 -3.07 4.99
C LEU A 45 5.75 -4.01 4.94
N TYR A 46 5.05 -4.11 6.07
CA TYR A 46 3.83 -4.89 6.15
C TYR A 46 2.65 -3.94 6.27
N VAL A 47 1.70 -4.05 5.33
CA VAL A 47 0.49 -3.22 5.30
C VAL A 47 -0.70 -4.13 5.50
N THR A 48 -1.37 -4.01 6.64
CA THR A 48 -2.60 -4.75 6.91
C THR A 48 -3.80 -3.83 6.77
N GLY A 49 -4.99 -4.40 6.68
CA GLY A 49 -6.19 -3.59 6.51
C GLY A 49 -6.41 -2.55 7.61
N SER A 50 -5.97 -2.87 8.83
CA SER A 50 -6.14 -1.96 9.97
C SER A 50 -4.93 -1.06 10.22
N SER A 51 -3.86 -1.18 9.42
CA SER A 51 -2.69 -0.32 9.56
C SER A 51 -3.08 1.14 9.38
N LYS A 52 -2.57 1.99 10.25
CA LYS A 52 -2.77 3.43 10.09
C LYS A 52 -1.78 3.94 9.06
N VAL A 53 -2.27 4.65 8.08
CA VAL A 53 -1.48 5.15 6.96
C VAL A 53 -1.66 6.65 6.85
N GLN A 54 -0.56 7.37 6.78
CA GLN A 54 -0.58 8.81 6.56
C GLN A 54 -0.54 9.08 5.06
N VAL A 55 -1.60 9.67 4.55
CA VAL A 55 -1.66 10.04 3.14
C VAL A 55 -0.91 11.34 2.96
N ILE A 56 0.15 11.32 2.15
CA ILE A 56 1.01 12.47 1.93
C ILE A 56 0.65 13.10 0.58
N GLU A 57 0.46 14.40 0.61
CA GLU A 57 0.16 15.17 -0.59
C GLU A 57 0.96 16.46 -0.53
N ASN A 58 1.72 16.73 -1.58
CA ASN A 58 2.60 17.90 -1.65
C ASN A 58 3.57 18.00 -0.45
N GLY A 59 4.06 16.85 -0.02
CA GLY A 59 5.04 16.78 1.08
C GLY A 59 4.45 16.92 2.46
N LYS A 60 3.13 17.00 2.57
CA LYS A 60 2.46 17.18 3.87
C LYS A 60 1.43 16.09 4.11
N VAL A 61 1.21 15.77 5.38
CA VAL A 61 0.18 14.81 5.75
C VAL A 61 -1.18 15.42 5.49
N LYS A 62 -1.91 14.84 4.53
CA LYS A 62 -3.26 15.28 4.21
C LYS A 62 -4.26 14.70 5.19
N GLU A 63 -4.14 13.42 5.48
CA GLU A 63 -5.03 12.71 6.40
C GLU A 63 -4.38 11.42 6.84
N THR A 64 -4.91 10.85 7.91
CA THR A 64 -4.50 9.53 8.38
C THR A 64 -5.70 8.61 8.26
N VAL A 65 -5.55 7.50 7.55
CA VAL A 65 -6.63 6.57 7.29
C VAL A 65 -6.18 5.15 7.58
N LYS A 66 -7.13 4.23 7.63
CA LYS A 66 -6.79 2.80 7.66
C LYS A 66 -6.43 2.39 6.25
N ALA A 67 -5.45 1.49 6.12
CA ALA A 67 -5.00 1.04 4.81
C ALA A 67 -6.16 0.50 3.96
N MET A 68 -7.13 -0.15 4.58
CA MET A 68 -8.28 -0.69 3.84
C MET A 68 -9.05 0.38 3.07
N GLU A 69 -9.01 1.62 3.52
CA GLU A 69 -9.68 2.71 2.81
C GLU A 69 -8.98 3.05 1.49
N LEU A 70 -7.76 2.57 1.32
CA LEU A 70 -6.98 2.77 0.10
C LEU A 70 -7.04 1.56 -0.83
N ALA A 71 -7.84 0.55 -0.48
CA ALA A 71 -7.97 -0.67 -1.28
C ALA A 71 -8.42 -0.34 -2.70
N HIS A 72 -7.89 -1.11 -3.67
CA HIS A 72 -8.22 -1.00 -5.10
C HIS A 72 -7.79 0.30 -5.78
N LYS A 73 -7.16 1.21 -5.06
CA LYS A 73 -6.66 2.44 -5.68
C LYS A 73 -5.35 2.15 -6.41
N SER A 74 -5.11 2.91 -7.47
CA SER A 74 -3.93 2.76 -8.31
C SER A 74 -2.91 3.86 -8.03
N ASP A 75 -1.68 3.62 -8.47
CA ASP A 75 -0.59 4.61 -8.40
C ASP A 75 -0.25 5.03 -6.96
N LEU A 76 -0.26 4.07 -6.04
CA LEU A 76 0.08 4.32 -4.64
C LEU A 76 1.47 3.79 -4.33
N LEU A 77 2.19 4.55 -3.50
CA LEU A 77 3.48 4.13 -2.97
C LEU A 77 3.38 4.08 -1.45
N PHE A 78 3.59 2.89 -0.89
CA PHE A 78 3.60 2.70 0.56
C PHE A 78 5.03 2.59 1.04
N ILE A 79 5.43 3.51 1.92
CA ILE A 79 6.76 3.51 2.51
C ILE A 79 6.65 3.74 4.01
N ARG A 80 7.72 3.40 4.72
CA ARG A 80 7.81 3.67 6.15
C ARG A 80 8.68 4.90 6.37
N ASN A 81 8.18 5.82 7.17
CA ASN A 81 9.00 6.95 7.60
C ASN A 81 10.03 6.43 8.61
N SER A 82 11.30 6.55 8.27
CA SER A 82 12.36 5.98 9.09
C SER A 82 12.54 6.69 10.43
N ILE A 83 12.01 7.90 10.56
CA ILE A 83 12.12 8.67 11.79
C ILE A 83 10.98 8.36 12.74
N THR A 84 9.75 8.40 12.23
CA THR A 84 8.55 8.20 13.04
C THR A 84 8.07 6.78 13.10
N GLY A 85 8.46 5.95 12.12
CA GLY A 85 7.94 4.60 11.98
C GLY A 85 6.56 4.53 11.33
N SER A 86 5.98 5.66 11.00
CA SER A 86 4.65 5.69 10.39
C SER A 86 4.68 5.19 8.96
N ILE A 87 3.60 4.53 8.56
CA ILE A 87 3.44 4.13 7.16
C ILE A 87 2.88 5.34 6.41
N GLU A 88 3.51 5.66 5.28
CA GLU A 88 3.07 6.76 4.44
C GLU A 88 2.62 6.23 3.09
N CYS A 89 1.56 6.83 2.56
CA CYS A 89 1.08 6.55 1.22
C CYS A 89 1.24 7.80 0.38
N ARG A 90 2.01 7.67 -0.69
CA ARG A 90 2.28 8.78 -1.61
C ARG A 90 1.81 8.41 -3.01
N ASP A 91 1.67 9.41 -3.85
CA ASP A 91 1.36 9.18 -5.25
C ASP A 91 2.63 8.67 -5.94
N ASN A 92 2.56 7.47 -6.46
CA ASN A 92 3.73 6.83 -7.09
C ASN A 92 4.21 7.59 -8.33
N ARG A 93 3.29 8.24 -9.04
CA ARG A 93 3.66 9.03 -10.21
C ARG A 93 4.46 10.26 -9.82
N ASN A 94 4.06 10.94 -8.76
CA ASN A 94 4.77 12.13 -8.28
C ASN A 94 6.18 11.79 -7.82
N VAL A 95 6.35 10.65 -7.17
CA VAL A 95 7.66 10.21 -6.73
C VAL A 95 8.58 9.97 -7.94
N ASN A 96 8.03 9.38 -9.00
CA ASN A 96 8.80 9.16 -10.21
C ASN A 96 9.22 10.48 -10.86
N GLU A 97 8.33 11.45 -10.88
CA GLU A 97 8.64 12.78 -11.39
C GLU A 97 9.75 13.44 -10.60
N LEU A 98 9.68 13.35 -9.27
CA LEU A 98 10.73 13.91 -8.42
C LEU A 98 12.08 13.25 -8.68
N ASN A 99 12.08 11.95 -8.88
CA ASN A 99 13.31 11.22 -9.17
C ASN A 99 13.92 11.66 -10.50
N GLU A 100 13.09 11.91 -11.49
CA GLU A 100 13.54 12.41 -12.77
C GLU A 100 14.15 13.81 -12.63
N ASP A 101 13.49 14.67 -11.88
CA ASP A 101 13.99 16.01 -11.61
C ASP A 101 15.35 15.98 -10.91
N LEU A 102 15.50 15.11 -9.93
CA LEU A 102 16.75 14.95 -9.24
C LEU A 102 17.87 14.46 -10.19
N HIS A 103 17.51 13.59 -11.11
CA HIS A 103 18.44 13.11 -12.12
C HIS A 103 18.89 14.23 -13.02
N ASP A 104 17.96 15.06 -13.45
CA ASP A 104 18.25 16.18 -14.33
C ASP A 104 19.16 17.20 -13.66
N ASN A 105 19.07 17.35 -12.36
CA ASN A 105 19.87 18.30 -11.60
C ASN A 105 21.28 17.78 -11.30
N ASN A 106 21.51 16.52 -11.50
CA ASN A 106 22.82 15.91 -11.29
C ASN A 106 23.61 15.80 -12.58
#